data_1453affea53d3392589cba2b17621610
#
_entry.id   1453affea53d3392589cba2b17621610
#
_cell.length_a   1.000
_cell.length_b   1.000
_cell.length_c   1.000
_cell.angle_alpha   90.00
_cell.angle_beta   90.00
_cell.angle_gamma   90.00
#
_symmetry.space_group_name_H-M   'P 1'
#
loop_
_entity.id
_entity.type
_entity.pdbx_description
1 polymer ?
#
loop_
_entity_poly.entity_id
_entity_poly.type
_entity_poly.pdbx_seq_one_letter_code
_entity_poly.pdbx_strand_id
1 'polypeptide(L)'
;MQKFYFILLLLLAFTITVEAQIDSKNKSTSIPAIKSKKDSIDTKTLLPSKPINNNTINGMSVPKTNTNINLPKKEFSMFGEKFGNPGELYEKQFNKKNKALEVELGLGTKGSKTDQYFGDFKTKSKFIRVTYRDFGLEDGDYIRISVNDEILEYRVKLTNGNKSFKLELKKGFNKIDFLALNEGYALPNTAEFKVMDDQGNLISGNQWNLSTGVKATIIIVKE
;
A
#
# COMPACT_ATOMS: atom_id res chain seq x y z
N MET A 1 -48.75 27.89 16.43
CA MET A 1 -47.81 27.71 17.54
C MET A 1 -47.62 26.22 17.94
N GLN A 2 -48.69 25.43 18.04
CA GLN A 2 -48.58 24.01 18.42
C GLN A 2 -47.69 23.14 17.51
N LYS A 3 -47.67 23.37 16.19
CA LYS A 3 -46.79 22.64 15.25
C LYS A 3 -45.31 22.95 15.42
N PHE A 4 -44.98 24.14 15.91
CA PHE A 4 -43.58 24.54 16.15
C PHE A 4 -42.99 23.84 17.38
N TYR A 5 -43.80 23.65 18.43
CA TYR A 5 -43.37 22.89 19.62
C TYR A 5 -43.16 21.42 19.34
N PHE A 6 -43.92 20.86 18.40
CA PHE A 6 -43.78 19.45 18.02
C PHE A 6 -42.45 19.20 17.25
N ILE A 7 -42.07 20.14 16.38
CA ILE A 7 -40.80 20.08 15.65
C ILE A 7 -39.60 20.28 16.59
N LEU A 8 -39.72 21.18 17.56
CA LEU A 8 -38.71 21.43 18.59
C LEU A 8 -38.53 20.20 19.49
N LEU A 9 -39.60 19.54 19.87
CA LEU A 9 -39.60 18.32 20.68
C LEU A 9 -38.98 17.13 19.91
N LEU A 10 -39.23 17.04 18.59
CA LEU A 10 -38.64 16.01 17.73
C LEU A 10 -37.12 16.22 17.54
N LEU A 11 -36.68 17.47 17.48
CA LEU A 11 -35.24 17.82 17.40
C LEU A 11 -34.52 17.52 18.71
N LEU A 12 -35.20 17.66 19.86
CA LEU A 12 -34.58 17.35 21.16
C LEU A 12 -34.48 15.83 21.41
N ALA A 13 -35.33 15.02 20.77
CA ALA A 13 -35.26 13.55 20.89
C ALA A 13 -34.07 12.92 20.11
N PHE A 14 -33.42 13.67 19.24
CA PHE A 14 -32.28 13.19 18.43
C PHE A 14 -30.92 13.42 19.07
N THR A 15 -30.82 13.94 20.30
CA THR A 15 -29.57 13.95 21.06
C THR A 15 -29.34 12.57 21.72
N ILE A 16 -29.35 11.52 20.92
CA ILE A 16 -28.82 10.23 21.35
C ILE A 16 -27.30 10.42 21.40
N THR A 17 -26.76 10.44 22.59
CA THR A 17 -25.33 10.39 22.86
C THR A 17 -24.75 9.17 22.14
N VAL A 18 -24.03 9.41 21.06
CA VAL A 18 -23.15 8.40 20.49
C VAL A 18 -22.00 8.23 21.47
N GLU A 19 -22.13 7.30 22.39
CA GLU A 19 -20.99 6.81 23.14
C GLU A 19 -20.09 6.07 22.16
N ALA A 20 -19.05 6.76 21.71
CA ALA A 20 -17.96 6.11 21.02
C ALA A 20 -17.33 5.12 22.03
N GLN A 21 -17.65 3.83 21.89
CA GLN A 21 -16.98 2.77 22.61
C GLN A 21 -15.51 2.78 22.16
N ILE A 22 -14.68 3.49 22.91
CA ILE A 22 -13.23 3.26 22.89
C ILE A 22 -13.05 1.89 23.56
N ASP A 23 -13.04 0.85 22.74
CA ASP A 23 -12.74 -0.51 23.18
C ASP A 23 -11.25 -0.63 23.47
N SER A 24 -10.78 0.10 24.49
CA SER A 24 -9.43 -0.03 25.05
C SER A 24 -9.42 -1.12 26.15
N LYS A 25 -9.96 -2.28 25.86
CA LYS A 25 -9.60 -3.49 26.58
C LYS A 25 -8.31 -4.05 26.01
N ASN A 26 -7.22 -3.31 26.19
CA ASN A 26 -5.90 -3.91 26.26
C ASN A 26 -5.90 -4.91 27.43
N LYS A 27 -6.41 -6.10 27.19
CA LYS A 27 -6.00 -7.25 27.98
C LYS A 27 -4.53 -7.44 27.70
N SER A 28 -3.69 -6.79 28.50
CA SER A 28 -2.31 -7.21 28.59
C SER A 28 -2.37 -8.67 29.08
N THR A 29 -2.23 -9.60 28.15
CA THR A 29 -1.90 -10.98 28.48
C THR A 29 -0.51 -10.91 29.10
N SER A 30 -0.46 -10.84 30.42
CA SER A 30 0.76 -11.05 31.17
C SER A 30 1.22 -12.45 30.80
N ILE A 31 2.29 -12.54 30.01
CA ILE A 31 2.96 -13.79 29.72
C ILE A 31 3.58 -14.20 31.07
N PRO A 32 3.15 -15.32 31.69
CA PRO A 32 3.72 -15.74 32.93
C PRO A 32 5.21 -16.00 32.69
N ALA A 33 6.06 -15.34 33.48
CA ALA A 33 7.50 -15.61 33.44
C ALA A 33 7.70 -17.09 33.66
N ILE A 34 8.23 -17.79 32.67
CA ILE A 34 8.68 -19.17 32.84
C ILE A 34 9.78 -19.11 33.87
N LYS A 35 9.50 -19.60 35.08
CA LYS A 35 10.52 -19.80 36.09
C LYS A 35 11.53 -20.77 35.48
N SER A 36 12.68 -20.27 35.06
CA SER A 36 13.79 -21.11 34.70
C SER A 36 14.09 -21.98 35.95
N LYS A 37 13.91 -23.30 35.83
CA LYS A 37 14.49 -24.22 36.80
C LYS A 37 15.98 -23.90 36.79
N LYS A 38 16.45 -23.34 37.89
CA LYS A 38 17.89 -23.39 38.23
C LYS A 38 18.19 -24.84 38.44
N ASP A 39 18.56 -25.55 37.42
CA ASP A 39 19.38 -26.74 37.59
C ASP A 39 20.77 -26.21 37.96
N SER A 40 20.93 -25.88 39.24
CA SER A 40 22.25 -25.74 39.82
C SER A 40 22.85 -27.15 39.86
N ILE A 41 23.57 -27.48 38.80
CA ILE A 41 24.50 -28.59 38.87
C ILE A 41 25.50 -28.21 39.94
N ASP A 42 25.46 -28.94 41.07
CA ASP A 42 26.41 -28.82 42.12
C ASP A 42 27.81 -29.09 41.57
N THR A 43 28.55 -28.02 41.32
CA THR A 43 29.91 -28.05 40.78
C THR A 43 30.93 -28.67 41.76
N LYS A 44 30.47 -29.24 42.87
CA LYS A 44 31.34 -29.88 43.86
C LYS A 44 31.81 -31.30 43.53
N THR A 45 31.28 -31.91 42.46
CA THR A 45 31.60 -33.31 42.13
C THR A 45 32.55 -33.48 40.96
N LEU A 46 33.03 -32.41 40.36
CA LEU A 46 34.03 -32.48 39.29
C LEU A 46 35.38 -31.95 39.75
N LEU A 47 35.92 -32.54 40.84
CA LEU A 47 37.36 -32.48 41.06
C LEU A 47 38.00 -33.39 40.00
N PRO A 48 38.94 -32.88 39.23
CA PRO A 48 39.66 -33.73 38.27
C PRO A 48 40.41 -34.80 39.10
N SER A 49 40.03 -36.04 38.85
CA SER A 49 40.80 -37.18 39.39
C SER A 49 42.24 -37.03 38.91
N LYS A 50 43.18 -37.17 39.83
CA LYS A 50 44.61 -37.19 39.51
C LYS A 50 44.85 -38.07 38.29
N PRO A 51 45.67 -37.64 37.33
CA PRO A 51 45.97 -38.48 36.18
C PRO A 51 46.63 -39.77 36.66
N ILE A 52 45.95 -40.88 36.49
CA ILE A 52 46.49 -42.21 36.69
C ILE A 52 47.43 -42.44 35.50
N ASN A 53 48.71 -42.38 35.82
CA ASN A 53 49.75 -42.56 34.77
C ASN A 53 50.01 -44.09 34.60
N ASN A 54 48.99 -44.82 34.14
CA ASN A 54 49.11 -46.23 33.87
C ASN A 54 49.20 -46.41 32.35
N ASN A 55 50.45 -46.51 31.87
CA ASN A 55 50.74 -46.88 30.48
C ASN A 55 50.43 -48.32 30.14
N THR A 56 49.84 -49.07 31.07
CA THR A 56 49.49 -50.49 30.87
C THR A 56 48.16 -50.82 31.57
N ILE A 57 47.23 -51.39 30.81
CA ILE A 57 46.00 -52.02 31.33
C ILE A 57 46.14 -53.52 31.05
N ASN A 58 46.12 -54.35 32.10
CA ASN A 58 46.26 -55.81 32.00
C ASN A 58 47.46 -56.31 31.19
N GLY A 59 48.65 -55.69 31.37
CA GLY A 59 49.87 -56.12 30.71
C GLY A 59 50.02 -55.76 29.21
N MET A 60 49.06 -55.07 28.63
CA MET A 60 49.18 -54.55 27.27
C MET A 60 49.50 -53.05 27.28
N SER A 61 50.54 -52.66 26.54
CA SER A 61 50.86 -51.26 26.35
C SER A 61 49.78 -50.57 25.49
N VAL A 62 49.17 -49.52 26.04
CA VAL A 62 48.19 -48.67 25.32
C VAL A 62 48.95 -47.85 24.29
N PRO A 63 48.57 -47.92 22.99
CA PRO A 63 49.21 -47.09 21.99
C PRO A 63 48.94 -45.63 22.29
N LYS A 64 49.99 -44.79 22.27
CA LYS A 64 49.88 -43.34 22.42
C LYS A 64 49.09 -42.81 21.23
N THR A 65 47.80 -42.53 21.41
CA THR A 65 47.04 -41.77 20.46
C THR A 65 47.56 -40.33 20.39
N ASN A 66 47.99 -39.94 19.24
CA ASN A 66 48.46 -38.57 18.96
C ASN A 66 47.24 -37.66 18.95
N THR A 67 46.89 -37.09 20.11
CA THR A 67 45.75 -36.22 20.27
C THR A 67 46.08 -34.76 19.91
N ASN A 68 46.95 -34.54 18.92
CA ASN A 68 47.09 -33.22 18.33
C ASN A 68 45.93 -32.98 17.36
N ILE A 69 44.72 -32.91 17.88
CA ILE A 69 43.58 -32.39 17.19
C ILE A 69 43.74 -30.85 17.19
N ASN A 70 44.24 -30.33 16.10
CA ASN A 70 44.29 -28.88 15.85
C ASN A 70 42.87 -28.41 15.57
N LEU A 71 42.02 -28.41 16.61
CA LEU A 71 40.73 -27.76 16.54
C LEU A 71 40.99 -26.25 16.48
N PRO A 72 40.51 -25.56 15.47
CA PRO A 72 40.56 -24.10 15.47
C PRO A 72 39.89 -23.63 16.76
N LYS A 73 40.62 -22.90 17.62
CA LYS A 73 40.04 -22.24 18.77
C LYS A 73 38.97 -21.31 18.30
N LYS A 74 37.73 -21.77 18.34
CA LYS A 74 36.58 -20.92 18.18
C LYS A 74 36.55 -20.04 19.43
N GLU A 75 37.05 -18.81 19.31
CA GLU A 75 36.89 -17.85 20.41
C GLU A 75 35.39 -17.58 20.51
N PHE A 76 34.86 -17.99 21.65
CA PHE A 76 33.48 -17.64 22.04
C PHE A 76 33.49 -16.17 22.46
N SER A 77 33.37 -15.28 21.46
CA SER A 77 33.15 -13.88 21.72
C SER A 77 31.66 -13.63 21.89
N MET A 78 31.22 -13.25 23.08
CA MET A 78 29.86 -12.79 23.31
C MET A 78 29.51 -11.56 22.49
N PHE A 79 30.46 -10.93 21.84
CA PHE A 79 30.29 -9.77 20.98
C PHE A 79 30.48 -10.10 19.51
N GLY A 80 30.77 -11.34 19.14
CA GLY A 80 31.07 -11.76 17.76
C GLY A 80 29.85 -12.20 16.92
N GLU A 81 28.76 -12.55 17.54
CA GLU A 81 27.53 -12.86 16.83
C GLU A 81 26.72 -11.57 16.68
N LYS A 82 26.68 -11.02 15.47
CA LYS A 82 25.68 -10.03 15.13
C LYS A 82 24.33 -10.71 15.27
N PHE A 83 23.63 -10.45 16.37
CA PHE A 83 22.24 -10.82 16.48
C PHE A 83 21.54 -10.15 15.30
N GLY A 84 21.07 -10.96 14.33
CA GLY A 84 20.31 -10.45 13.20
C GLY A 84 19.14 -9.62 13.74
N ASN A 85 19.00 -8.40 13.21
CA ASN A 85 17.87 -7.55 13.58
C ASN A 85 16.59 -8.31 13.19
N PRO A 86 15.68 -8.65 14.11
CA PRO A 86 14.44 -9.36 13.78
C PRO A 86 13.64 -8.65 12.67
N GLY A 87 13.80 -7.33 12.52
CA GLY A 87 13.20 -6.55 11.47
C GLY A 87 13.66 -6.92 10.06
N GLU A 88 14.92 -7.38 9.90
CA GLU A 88 15.46 -7.74 8.60
C GLU A 88 14.75 -8.95 7.97
N LEU A 89 14.22 -9.86 8.77
CA LEU A 89 13.45 -11.02 8.30
C LEU A 89 12.15 -10.60 7.61
N TYR A 90 11.57 -9.49 8.06
CA TYR A 90 10.29 -8.98 7.56
C TYR A 90 10.45 -7.86 6.53
N GLU A 91 11.64 -7.29 6.38
CA GLU A 91 11.91 -6.17 5.48
C GLU A 91 11.47 -6.47 4.05
N LYS A 92 11.81 -7.64 3.52
CA LYS A 92 11.42 -8.05 2.15
C LYS A 92 9.90 -8.15 1.99
N GLN A 93 9.21 -8.68 3.01
CA GLN A 93 7.75 -8.80 2.96
C GLN A 93 7.07 -7.44 3.09
N PHE A 94 7.60 -6.58 3.95
CA PHE A 94 7.10 -5.24 4.17
C PHE A 94 7.29 -4.39 2.92
N ASN A 95 8.47 -4.41 2.34
CA ASN A 95 8.78 -3.69 1.11
C ASN A 95 7.95 -4.19 -0.08
N LYS A 96 7.68 -5.51 -0.17
CA LYS A 96 6.79 -6.06 -1.19
C LYS A 96 5.36 -5.56 -1.03
N LYS A 97 4.82 -5.52 0.20
CA LYS A 97 3.48 -5.01 0.49
C LYS A 97 3.38 -3.51 0.22
N ASN A 98 4.38 -2.74 0.66
CA ASN A 98 4.40 -1.29 0.40
C ASN A 98 4.46 -0.99 -1.09
N LYS A 99 5.31 -1.70 -1.83
CA LYS A 99 5.41 -1.53 -3.29
C LYS A 99 4.11 -1.91 -4.01
N ALA A 100 3.41 -2.96 -3.54
CA ALA A 100 2.10 -3.33 -4.08
C ALA A 100 1.05 -2.26 -3.80
N LEU A 101 1.06 -1.70 -2.58
CA LEU A 101 0.19 -0.60 -2.19
C LEU A 101 0.49 0.68 -2.97
N GLU A 102 1.76 1.00 -3.18
CA GLU A 102 2.19 2.13 -4.01
C GLU A 102 1.66 2.02 -5.44
N VAL A 103 1.73 0.82 -6.02
CA VAL A 103 1.18 0.55 -7.37
C VAL A 103 -0.34 0.67 -7.38
N GLU A 104 -1.02 0.14 -6.36
CA GLU A 104 -2.49 0.22 -6.24
C GLU A 104 -2.97 1.67 -6.08
N LEU A 105 -2.23 2.48 -5.32
CA LEU A 105 -2.51 3.91 -5.13
C LEU A 105 -1.95 4.80 -6.26
N GLY A 106 -1.28 4.22 -7.26
CA GLY A 106 -0.61 4.97 -8.31
C GLY A 106 0.65 5.71 -7.85
N LEU A 107 1.09 5.49 -6.61
CA LEU A 107 2.26 6.13 -6.03
C LEU A 107 3.56 5.47 -6.53
N GLY A 108 4.61 6.25 -6.75
CA GLY A 108 5.95 5.74 -7.06
C GLY A 108 6.11 5.07 -8.42
N THR A 109 5.06 4.98 -9.24
CA THR A 109 5.16 4.57 -10.64
C THR A 109 5.48 5.80 -11.48
N LYS A 110 6.47 5.69 -12.35
CA LYS A 110 6.71 6.76 -13.34
C LYS A 110 5.49 6.85 -14.24
N GLY A 111 4.92 8.04 -14.38
CA GLY A 111 3.82 8.30 -15.30
C GLY A 111 4.22 7.96 -16.74
N SER A 112 3.24 7.62 -17.56
CA SER A 112 3.45 7.50 -19.00
C SER A 112 3.99 8.81 -19.56
N LYS A 113 5.04 8.72 -20.35
CA LYS A 113 5.64 9.85 -21.07
C LYS A 113 5.10 10.00 -22.48
N THR A 114 4.21 9.10 -22.89
CA THR A 114 3.57 9.09 -24.20
C THR A 114 2.08 9.24 -24.03
N ASP A 115 1.45 9.95 -24.97
CA ASP A 115 0.01 10.11 -25.01
C ASP A 115 -0.69 8.75 -25.02
N GLN A 116 -1.75 8.63 -24.23
CA GLN A 116 -2.53 7.42 -24.09
C GLN A 116 -3.83 7.55 -24.89
N TYR A 117 -4.14 6.54 -25.69
CA TYR A 117 -5.37 6.46 -26.43
C TYR A 117 -6.26 5.34 -25.86
N PHE A 118 -7.47 5.71 -25.44
CA PHE A 118 -8.42 4.80 -24.79
C PHE A 118 -9.50 4.24 -25.72
N GLY A 119 -9.36 4.48 -27.01
CA GLY A 119 -10.24 3.91 -28.03
C GLY A 119 -11.30 4.86 -28.53
N ASP A 120 -12.05 4.36 -29.53
CA ASP A 120 -13.20 5.00 -30.13
C ASP A 120 -14.46 4.18 -29.89
N PHE A 121 -15.54 4.86 -29.52
CA PHE A 121 -16.80 4.25 -29.12
C PHE A 121 -17.98 4.88 -29.91
N LYS A 122 -18.80 4.05 -30.50
CA LYS A 122 -19.98 4.50 -31.23
C LYS A 122 -21.19 4.61 -30.33
N THR A 123 -21.97 5.67 -30.52
CA THR A 123 -23.23 5.88 -29.80
C THR A 123 -24.25 6.63 -30.66
N LYS A 124 -25.53 6.39 -30.37
CA LYS A 124 -26.66 7.15 -30.93
C LYS A 124 -27.17 8.24 -29.98
N SER A 125 -26.55 8.38 -28.83
CA SER A 125 -26.96 9.32 -27.80
C SER A 125 -26.81 10.76 -28.25
N LYS A 126 -27.69 11.63 -27.75
CA LYS A 126 -27.60 13.06 -28.00
C LYS A 126 -26.47 13.73 -27.24
N PHE A 127 -26.22 13.25 -26.02
CA PHE A 127 -25.19 13.74 -25.15
C PHE A 127 -24.57 12.56 -24.37
N ILE A 128 -23.40 12.80 -23.82
CA ILE A 128 -22.74 11.92 -22.87
C ILE A 128 -22.48 12.66 -21.58
N ARG A 129 -22.32 11.91 -20.48
CA ARG A 129 -21.79 12.40 -19.22
C ARG A 129 -20.43 11.80 -19.01
N VAL A 130 -19.44 12.66 -18.83
CA VAL A 130 -18.08 12.26 -18.49
C VAL A 130 -17.87 12.55 -17.01
N THR A 131 -17.57 11.51 -16.25
CA THR A 131 -17.25 11.61 -14.82
C THR A 131 -15.79 11.27 -14.65
N TYR A 132 -15.09 12.01 -13.80
CA TYR A 132 -13.67 11.80 -13.51
C TYR A 132 -13.35 12.12 -12.05
N ARG A 133 -12.32 11.47 -11.53
CA ARG A 133 -11.81 11.67 -10.18
C ARG A 133 -10.35 11.26 -10.09
N ASP A 134 -9.69 11.69 -9.05
CA ASP A 134 -8.43 11.09 -8.62
C ASP A 134 -8.74 9.71 -8.02
N PHE A 135 -8.03 8.66 -8.46
CA PHE A 135 -8.17 7.34 -7.86
C PHE A 135 -7.03 7.04 -6.89
N GLY A 136 -5.95 7.83 -6.95
CA GLY A 136 -4.80 7.72 -6.07
C GLY A 136 -4.91 8.57 -4.82
N LEU A 137 -3.82 9.19 -4.46
CA LEU A 137 -3.74 10.15 -3.36
C LEU A 137 -4.10 11.54 -3.87
N GLU A 138 -5.06 12.21 -3.21
CA GLU A 138 -5.38 13.60 -3.53
C GLU A 138 -4.21 14.53 -3.15
N ASP A 139 -3.26 14.66 -4.05
CA ASP A 139 -1.96 15.31 -3.83
C ASP A 139 -1.77 16.63 -4.60
N GLY A 140 -2.83 17.07 -5.29
CA GLY A 140 -2.85 18.34 -6.01
C GLY A 140 -2.63 18.19 -7.51
N ASP A 141 -3.07 17.11 -8.09
CA ASP A 141 -3.12 16.88 -9.53
C ASP A 141 -4.08 17.84 -10.23
N TYR A 142 -3.62 18.41 -11.34
CA TYR A 142 -4.41 19.27 -12.20
C TYR A 142 -4.42 18.72 -13.62
N ILE A 143 -5.58 18.83 -14.27
CA ILE A 143 -5.77 18.49 -15.67
C ILE A 143 -6.40 19.64 -16.42
N ARG A 144 -6.23 19.64 -17.75
CA ARG A 144 -7.01 20.44 -18.71
C ARG A 144 -7.88 19.49 -19.50
N ILE A 145 -9.13 19.89 -19.72
CA ILE A 145 -10.07 19.14 -20.55
C ILE A 145 -10.33 19.91 -21.81
N SER A 146 -10.15 19.26 -22.95
CA SER A 146 -10.52 19.82 -24.27
C SER A 146 -11.40 18.85 -25.04
N VAL A 147 -12.25 19.42 -25.90
CA VAL A 147 -13.15 18.68 -26.77
C VAL A 147 -12.99 19.20 -28.18
N ASN A 148 -12.63 18.32 -29.13
CA ASN A 148 -12.37 18.71 -30.54
C ASN A 148 -11.34 19.86 -30.61
N ASP A 149 -10.29 19.79 -29.79
CA ASP A 149 -9.22 20.79 -29.67
C ASP A 149 -9.64 22.14 -29.03
N GLU A 150 -10.92 22.33 -28.69
CA GLU A 150 -11.40 23.49 -27.94
C GLU A 150 -11.31 23.21 -26.43
N ILE A 151 -10.76 24.16 -25.67
CA ILE A 151 -10.62 24.01 -24.21
C ILE A 151 -12.00 24.15 -23.57
N LEU A 152 -12.47 23.09 -22.93
CA LEU A 152 -13.68 23.10 -22.13
C LEU A 152 -13.41 23.61 -20.70
N GLU A 153 -12.33 23.08 -20.09
CA GLU A 153 -11.91 23.41 -18.73
C GLU A 153 -10.39 23.64 -18.73
N TYR A 154 -9.96 24.85 -18.41
CA TYR A 154 -8.54 25.22 -18.51
C TYR A 154 -7.68 24.55 -17.43
N ARG A 155 -8.20 24.44 -16.19
CA ARG A 155 -7.48 23.88 -15.05
C ARG A 155 -8.46 23.30 -14.04
N VAL A 156 -8.48 22.01 -13.92
CA VAL A 156 -9.31 21.27 -12.96
C VAL A 156 -8.42 20.58 -11.95
N LYS A 157 -8.63 20.84 -10.67
CA LYS A 157 -7.99 20.07 -9.60
C LYS A 157 -8.70 18.72 -9.53
N LEU A 158 -7.95 17.62 -9.60
CA LEU A 158 -8.46 16.29 -9.32
C LEU A 158 -8.66 16.12 -7.81
N THR A 159 -9.72 15.44 -7.45
CA THR A 159 -10.08 15.09 -6.07
C THR A 159 -10.61 13.67 -6.05
N ASN A 160 -10.60 13.02 -4.90
CA ASN A 160 -11.20 11.70 -4.75
C ASN A 160 -12.72 11.70 -4.97
N GLY A 161 -13.35 12.88 -4.85
CA GLY A 161 -14.76 13.09 -5.19
C GLY A 161 -14.98 13.13 -6.70
N ASN A 162 -16.06 12.48 -7.15
CA ASN A 162 -16.44 12.49 -8.57
C ASN A 162 -16.83 13.90 -9.05
N LYS A 163 -16.18 14.36 -10.12
CA LYS A 163 -16.58 15.52 -10.89
C LYS A 163 -17.13 15.06 -12.22
N SER A 164 -18.03 15.83 -12.83
CA SER A 164 -18.61 15.46 -14.11
C SER A 164 -19.00 16.67 -14.94
N PHE A 165 -18.96 16.49 -16.25
CA PHE A 165 -19.54 17.42 -17.21
C PHE A 165 -20.42 16.67 -18.21
N LYS A 166 -21.37 17.41 -18.78
CA LYS A 166 -22.24 16.94 -19.85
C LYS A 166 -21.71 17.48 -21.18
N LEU A 167 -21.54 16.59 -22.17
CA LEU A 167 -21.10 16.95 -23.49
C LEU A 167 -22.20 16.61 -24.53
N GLU A 168 -22.66 17.60 -25.24
CA GLU A 168 -23.54 17.40 -26.39
C GLU A 168 -22.70 16.96 -27.57
N LEU A 169 -23.07 15.81 -28.16
CA LEU A 169 -22.30 15.19 -29.22
C LEU A 169 -22.63 15.84 -30.57
N LYS A 170 -21.58 16.25 -31.27
CA LYS A 170 -21.68 16.62 -32.71
C LYS A 170 -21.71 15.33 -33.54
N LYS A 171 -22.40 15.31 -34.67
CA LYS A 171 -22.41 14.16 -35.58
C LYS A 171 -20.98 13.82 -36.03
N GLY A 172 -20.62 12.55 -36.01
CA GLY A 172 -19.28 12.08 -36.27
C GLY A 172 -18.39 12.07 -35.03
N PHE A 173 -17.12 12.42 -35.19
CA PHE A 173 -16.09 12.31 -34.15
C PHE A 173 -16.19 13.42 -33.10
N ASN A 174 -16.16 13.03 -31.84
CA ASN A 174 -16.01 13.91 -30.68
C ASN A 174 -14.80 13.43 -29.90
N LYS A 175 -13.68 14.12 -30.07
CA LYS A 175 -12.42 13.83 -29.39
C LYS A 175 -12.39 14.54 -28.04
N ILE A 176 -12.14 13.81 -26.98
CA ILE A 176 -12.01 14.32 -25.61
C ILE A 176 -10.57 14.05 -25.16
N ASP A 177 -9.86 15.12 -24.83
CA ASP A 177 -8.49 15.07 -24.34
C ASP A 177 -8.43 15.53 -22.90
N PHE A 178 -7.73 14.76 -22.06
CA PHE A 178 -7.34 15.13 -20.71
C PHE A 178 -5.82 15.31 -20.68
N LEU A 179 -5.36 16.54 -20.52
CA LEU A 179 -3.94 16.87 -20.45
C LEU A 179 -3.51 16.99 -18.99
N ALA A 180 -2.52 16.22 -18.56
CA ALA A 180 -1.91 16.37 -17.25
C ALA A 180 -1.09 17.67 -17.17
N LEU A 181 -1.47 18.59 -16.28
CA LEU A 181 -0.79 19.87 -16.10
C LEU A 181 0.37 19.79 -15.11
N ASN A 182 0.29 18.86 -14.17
CA ASN A 182 1.31 18.56 -13.17
C ASN A 182 1.15 17.12 -12.70
N GLU A 183 2.02 16.69 -11.79
CA GLU A 183 2.02 15.34 -11.21
C GLU A 183 1.85 15.36 -9.69
N GLY A 184 1.30 16.45 -9.13
CA GLY A 184 1.08 16.57 -7.68
C GLY A 184 2.36 16.47 -6.83
N TYR A 185 2.21 16.05 -5.59
CA TYR A 185 3.34 15.75 -4.68
C TYR A 185 3.76 14.28 -4.72
N ALA A 186 2.88 13.39 -5.16
CA ALA A 186 3.09 11.95 -5.25
C ALA A 186 2.91 11.52 -6.71
N LEU A 187 3.99 11.58 -7.48
CA LEU A 187 4.05 11.18 -8.89
C LEU A 187 3.38 9.82 -9.14
N PRO A 188 2.72 9.63 -10.28
CA PRO A 188 2.39 10.53 -11.38
C PRO A 188 1.02 11.20 -11.22
N ASN A 189 0.55 12.01 -12.21
CA ASN A 189 -0.83 12.46 -12.29
C ASN A 189 -1.75 11.25 -12.48
N THR A 190 -2.63 11.00 -11.50
CA THR A 190 -3.51 9.83 -11.48
C THR A 190 -4.97 10.23 -11.63
N ALA A 191 -5.67 9.62 -12.57
CA ALA A 191 -7.12 9.77 -12.60
C ALA A 191 -7.84 8.58 -13.22
N GLU A 192 -9.09 8.46 -12.84
CA GLU A 192 -10.10 7.56 -13.38
C GLU A 192 -11.16 8.39 -14.08
N PHE A 193 -11.62 7.94 -15.24
CA PHE A 193 -12.78 8.53 -15.88
C PHE A 193 -13.78 7.46 -16.33
N LYS A 194 -15.05 7.88 -16.43
CA LYS A 194 -16.16 7.08 -16.94
C LYS A 194 -16.98 7.92 -17.88
N VAL A 195 -17.33 7.35 -19.03
CA VAL A 195 -18.21 7.94 -20.03
C VAL A 195 -19.51 7.17 -20.03
N MET A 196 -20.61 7.86 -19.79
CA MET A 196 -21.95 7.30 -19.78
C MET A 196 -22.81 7.96 -20.87
N ASP A 197 -23.71 7.18 -21.44
CA ASP A 197 -24.69 7.69 -22.41
C ASP A 197 -25.82 8.52 -21.75
N ASP A 198 -26.77 8.97 -22.56
CA ASP A 198 -27.93 9.74 -22.09
C ASP A 198 -28.94 8.90 -21.26
N GLN A 199 -28.82 7.57 -21.29
CA GLN A 199 -29.61 6.63 -20.50
C GLN A 199 -28.89 6.18 -19.22
N GLY A 200 -27.64 6.56 -19.04
CA GLY A 200 -26.81 6.18 -17.89
C GLY A 200 -26.04 4.87 -18.07
N ASN A 201 -26.01 4.29 -19.28
CA ASN A 201 -25.20 3.11 -19.55
C ASN A 201 -23.72 3.50 -19.70
N LEU A 202 -22.83 2.66 -19.19
CA LEU A 202 -21.40 2.86 -19.32
C LEU A 202 -20.94 2.58 -20.76
N ILE A 203 -20.36 3.59 -21.41
CA ILE A 203 -19.72 3.45 -22.72
C ILE A 203 -18.27 3.02 -22.57
N SER A 204 -17.52 3.70 -21.67
CA SER A 204 -16.11 3.44 -21.41
C SER A 204 -15.72 3.89 -20.01
N GLY A 205 -14.73 3.21 -19.43
CA GLY A 205 -14.14 3.62 -18.17
C GLY A 205 -12.71 3.12 -18.10
N ASN A 206 -11.78 4.03 -17.82
CA ASN A 206 -10.35 3.74 -17.75
C ASN A 206 -9.67 4.60 -16.69
N GLN A 207 -8.44 4.23 -16.39
CA GLN A 207 -7.55 4.95 -15.49
C GLN A 207 -6.28 5.33 -16.23
N TRP A 208 -5.64 6.43 -15.82
CA TRP A 208 -4.34 6.82 -16.33
C TRP A 208 -3.35 7.17 -15.22
N ASN A 209 -2.09 7.02 -15.57
CA ASN A 209 -0.94 7.48 -14.82
C ASN A 209 -0.07 8.28 -15.80
N LEU A 210 -0.21 9.59 -15.83
CA LEU A 210 0.43 10.46 -16.82
C LEU A 210 1.51 11.33 -16.21
N SER A 211 2.61 11.49 -16.93
CA SER A 211 3.56 12.55 -16.64
C SER A 211 3.04 13.91 -17.12
N THR A 212 3.56 14.98 -16.52
CA THR A 212 3.20 16.35 -16.93
C THR A 212 3.35 16.56 -18.43
N GLY A 213 2.35 17.16 -19.07
CA GLY A 213 2.32 17.45 -20.51
C GLY A 213 1.83 16.31 -21.39
N VAL A 214 1.51 15.16 -20.81
CA VAL A 214 0.99 13.99 -21.52
C VAL A 214 -0.54 13.99 -21.51
N LYS A 215 -1.15 13.47 -22.56
CA LYS A 215 -2.61 13.44 -22.78
C LYS A 215 -3.17 12.03 -22.68
N ALA A 216 -4.39 11.96 -22.15
CA ALA A 216 -5.30 10.82 -22.28
C ALA A 216 -6.41 11.20 -23.26
N THR A 217 -6.57 10.45 -24.33
CA THR A 217 -7.53 10.73 -25.40
C THR A 217 -8.56 9.62 -25.54
N ILE A 218 -9.83 10.00 -25.64
CA ILE A 218 -10.94 9.10 -25.99
C ILE A 218 -11.77 9.73 -27.10
N ILE A 219 -12.28 8.93 -28.03
CA ILE A 219 -13.11 9.39 -29.13
C ILE A 219 -14.51 8.78 -29.01
N ILE A 220 -15.52 9.64 -29.06
CA ILE A 220 -16.92 9.22 -29.11
C ILE A 220 -17.48 9.55 -30.50
N VAL A 221 -17.94 8.52 -31.23
CA VAL A 221 -18.49 8.66 -32.58
C VAL A 221 -20.00 8.64 -32.49
N LYS A 222 -20.64 9.78 -32.81
CA LYS A 222 -22.08 9.86 -32.88
C LYS A 222 -22.54 9.42 -34.28
N GLU A 223 -23.34 8.36 -34.34
CA GLU A 223 -24.00 7.84 -35.54
C GLU A 223 -25.25 8.65 -35.95
#